data_3d147ace195bcf0d5b4b913a2c05e49c
#
_entry.id   3d147ace195bcf0d5b4b913a2c05e49c
#
_cell.length_a   1.000
_cell.length_b   1.000
_cell.length_c   1.000
_cell.angle_alpha   90.00
_cell.angle_beta   90.00
_cell.angle_gamma   90.00
#
_symmetry.space_group_name_H-M   'P 1'
#
loop_
_entity.id
_entity.type
_entity.pdbx_description
1 polymer ?
#
loop_
_entity_poly.entity_id
_entity_poly.type
_entity_poly.pdbx_seq_one_letter_code
_entity_poly.pdbx_strand_id
1 'polypeptide(L)'
;MRSVEQTRPRPGLSVPVVTALDARGELLEDDQRAVVRHVVQDGWGADIVFAAGTTGEWDRVPAELARRAVQVCVEEVKKANAALADADRVECWAGITAATRGETLANAIAAIAAGADALVLAPLAVRDVDDAVRFVARDVADLLDASARRVPVYLYDNAAIATDPDRTHLRTKQVKALSRLDFVRGIKVSAPKKVLGNYTQAARNFRERGAFGIYVGDAMLIFELFRPRRGFAGLVGESWQRFWLAGELPIGVVSGPANALPREWARAWQVCRAGDADRMAAAESVLAAFRAATKAGGASRTIACLKRALLLQGVIASDAVAPGTPALGEAETAQFDADFARVQALARERLEPTWVTQSEGAA
;
A
#
# COMPACT_ATOMS: atom_id res chain seq x y z
N MET A 1 2.05 -20.80 -23.74
CA MET A 1 2.00 -19.65 -22.82
C MET A 1 0.67 -19.69 -22.08
N ARG A 2 0.69 -19.91 -20.76
CA ARG A 2 -0.52 -19.75 -19.93
C ARG A 2 -0.73 -18.23 -19.80
N SER A 3 -1.87 -17.70 -20.26
CA SER A 3 -2.23 -16.31 -20.00
C SER A 3 -2.37 -16.10 -18.49
N VAL A 4 -1.83 -14.99 -17.95
CA VAL A 4 -2.35 -14.48 -16.67
C VAL A 4 -3.85 -14.32 -16.92
N GLU A 5 -4.70 -14.92 -16.09
CA GLU A 5 -6.13 -14.60 -16.13
C GLU A 5 -6.22 -13.08 -16.23
N GLN A 6 -7.00 -12.57 -17.18
CA GLN A 6 -7.11 -11.12 -17.44
C GLN A 6 -7.87 -10.45 -16.30
N THR A 7 -7.35 -10.56 -15.09
CA THR A 7 -7.88 -9.84 -13.94
C THR A 7 -7.48 -8.39 -14.06
N ARG A 8 -8.47 -7.52 -14.07
CA ARG A 8 -8.23 -6.07 -13.94
C ARG A 8 -7.53 -5.79 -12.62
N PRO A 9 -6.62 -4.80 -12.56
CA PRO A 9 -6.00 -4.40 -11.30
C PRO A 9 -7.04 -4.11 -10.23
N ARG A 10 -6.87 -4.67 -9.02
CA ARG A 10 -7.80 -4.49 -7.90
C ARG A 10 -7.80 -3.00 -7.48
N PRO A 11 -8.92 -2.28 -7.58
CA PRO A 11 -9.00 -0.92 -7.06
C PRO A 11 -9.15 -0.90 -5.55
N GLY A 12 -8.83 0.23 -4.90
CA GLY A 12 -9.17 0.42 -3.50
C GLY A 12 -8.01 0.77 -2.58
N LEU A 13 -8.20 0.53 -1.28
CA LEU A 13 -7.23 0.76 -0.23
C LEU A 13 -6.29 -0.43 -0.10
N SER A 14 -5.01 -0.23 -0.36
CA SER A 14 -3.94 -1.19 -0.07
C SER A 14 -3.24 -0.81 1.24
N VAL A 15 -3.21 -1.73 2.19
CA VAL A 15 -2.54 -1.52 3.48
C VAL A 15 -1.24 -2.33 3.53
N PRO A 16 -0.08 -1.66 3.45
CA PRO A 16 1.20 -2.32 3.71
C PRO A 16 1.29 -2.59 5.21
N VAL A 17 1.04 -3.85 5.60
CA VAL A 17 1.00 -4.24 7.01
C VAL A 17 2.38 -4.22 7.66
N VAL A 18 2.42 -3.87 8.94
CA VAL A 18 3.62 -3.99 9.77
C VAL A 18 3.97 -5.47 9.96
N THR A 19 5.23 -5.76 10.25
CA THR A 19 5.65 -7.09 10.71
C THR A 19 5.62 -7.10 12.23
N ALA A 20 4.78 -7.93 12.84
CA ALA A 20 4.66 -8.05 14.28
C ALA A 20 5.85 -8.81 14.85
N LEU A 21 6.68 -8.15 15.66
CA LEU A 21 7.91 -8.69 16.21
C LEU A 21 7.90 -8.67 17.75
N ASP A 22 8.54 -9.64 18.35
CA ASP A 22 8.90 -9.59 19.76
C ASP A 22 10.16 -8.73 19.99
N ALA A 23 10.56 -8.56 21.26
CA ALA A 23 11.74 -7.79 21.62
C ALA A 23 13.08 -8.41 21.13
N ARG A 24 13.08 -9.66 20.66
CA ARG A 24 14.23 -10.35 20.06
C ARG A 24 14.25 -10.22 18.54
N GLY A 25 13.21 -9.64 17.96
CA GLY A 25 13.05 -9.52 16.51
C GLY A 25 12.45 -10.78 15.86
N GLU A 26 11.86 -11.68 16.64
CA GLU A 26 11.19 -12.87 16.14
C GLU A 26 9.72 -12.55 15.76
N LEU A 27 9.19 -13.24 14.76
CA LEU A 27 7.82 -13.03 14.29
C LEU A 27 6.79 -13.55 15.29
N LEU A 28 5.90 -12.70 15.74
CA LEU A 28 4.70 -13.03 16.50
C LEU A 28 3.56 -13.37 15.53
N GLU A 29 3.43 -14.65 15.15
CA GLU A 29 2.49 -15.07 14.11
C GLU A 29 1.03 -14.78 14.44
N ASP A 30 0.61 -14.99 15.70
CA ASP A 30 -0.76 -14.71 16.13
C ASP A 30 -1.08 -13.22 16.07
N ASP A 31 -0.12 -12.38 16.44
CA ASP A 31 -0.20 -10.92 16.31
C ASP A 31 -0.23 -10.52 14.83
N GLN A 32 0.59 -11.15 13.98
CA GLN A 32 0.57 -10.89 12.54
C GLN A 32 -0.80 -11.22 11.93
N ARG A 33 -1.43 -12.32 12.36
CA ARG A 33 -2.81 -12.66 11.97
C ARG A 33 -3.81 -11.63 12.50
N ALA A 34 -3.63 -11.16 13.73
CA ALA A 34 -4.47 -10.12 14.32
C ALA A 34 -4.35 -8.80 13.55
N VAL A 35 -3.14 -8.41 13.09
CA VAL A 35 -2.94 -7.24 12.22
C VAL A 35 -3.72 -7.40 10.92
N VAL A 36 -3.69 -8.56 10.28
CA VAL A 36 -4.47 -8.80 9.04
C VAL A 36 -5.96 -8.63 9.31
N ARG A 37 -6.51 -9.27 10.34
CA ARG A 37 -7.94 -9.11 10.69
C ARG A 37 -8.29 -7.66 10.98
N HIS A 38 -7.42 -6.96 11.73
CA HIS A 38 -7.63 -5.55 12.06
C HIS A 38 -7.68 -4.65 10.83
N VAL A 39 -6.82 -4.85 9.83
CA VAL A 39 -6.84 -4.00 8.62
C VAL A 39 -7.95 -4.37 7.66
N VAL A 40 -8.41 -5.63 7.63
CA VAL A 40 -9.53 -6.10 6.80
C VAL A 40 -10.88 -5.63 7.33
N GLN A 41 -11.06 -5.55 8.67
CA GLN A 41 -12.29 -5.02 9.30
C GLN A 41 -13.58 -5.68 8.78
N ASP A 42 -13.58 -6.99 8.60
CA ASP A 42 -14.74 -7.74 8.07
C ASP A 42 -15.25 -7.20 6.73
N GLY A 43 -14.34 -6.72 5.87
CA GLY A 43 -14.63 -6.13 4.56
C GLY A 43 -14.83 -4.61 4.55
N TRP A 44 -14.82 -3.94 5.71
CA TRP A 44 -14.97 -2.48 5.81
C TRP A 44 -13.63 -1.72 5.83
N GLY A 45 -12.53 -2.41 5.68
CA GLY A 45 -11.17 -1.87 5.74
C GLY A 45 -10.44 -1.95 4.40
N ALA A 46 -9.33 -2.69 4.40
CA ALA A 46 -8.46 -2.85 3.24
C ALA A 46 -9.10 -3.71 2.15
N ASP A 47 -8.99 -3.27 0.89
CA ASP A 47 -9.23 -4.10 -0.30
C ASP A 47 -8.03 -4.99 -0.61
N ILE A 48 -6.85 -4.58 -0.16
CA ILE A 48 -5.57 -5.23 -0.42
C ILE A 48 -4.72 -5.22 0.86
N VAL A 49 -4.33 -6.39 1.34
CA VAL A 49 -3.28 -6.55 2.36
C VAL A 49 -1.95 -6.68 1.64
N PHE A 50 -1.01 -5.77 1.88
CA PHE A 50 0.31 -5.78 1.27
C PHE A 50 1.37 -6.20 2.30
N ALA A 51 1.80 -7.46 2.29
CA ALA A 51 2.80 -8.02 3.19
C ALA A 51 4.23 -7.75 2.70
N ALA A 52 5.19 -7.67 3.61
CA ALA A 52 6.61 -7.44 3.35
C ALA A 52 6.91 -6.21 2.46
N GLY A 53 6.13 -5.13 2.63
CA GLY A 53 6.45 -3.82 2.07
C GLY A 53 7.41 -3.02 2.96
N THR A 54 7.67 -1.75 2.62
CA THR A 54 8.53 -0.86 3.43
C THR A 54 8.00 -0.68 4.86
N THR A 55 6.69 -0.63 5.05
CA THR A 55 6.05 -0.59 6.38
C THR A 55 6.27 -1.90 7.15
N GLY A 56 6.41 -3.02 6.45
CA GLY A 56 6.75 -4.34 7.01
C GLY A 56 8.26 -4.55 7.18
N GLU A 57 9.09 -3.51 7.03
CA GLU A 57 10.53 -3.54 7.33
C GLU A 57 11.31 -4.60 6.50
N TRP A 58 10.90 -4.81 5.25
CA TRP A 58 11.43 -5.87 4.37
C TRP A 58 12.96 -5.90 4.25
N ASP A 59 13.61 -4.74 4.38
CA ASP A 59 15.06 -4.54 4.25
C ASP A 59 15.82 -4.71 5.58
N ARG A 60 15.11 -5.00 6.68
CA ARG A 60 15.64 -5.03 8.05
C ARG A 60 15.35 -6.33 8.79
N VAL A 61 14.35 -7.06 8.34
CA VAL A 61 14.07 -8.40 8.88
C VAL A 61 14.81 -9.48 8.06
N PRO A 62 15.19 -10.62 8.66
CA PRO A 62 15.74 -11.75 7.93
C PRO A 62 14.81 -12.22 6.79
N ALA A 63 15.36 -12.65 5.67
CA ALA A 63 14.58 -13.05 4.50
C ALA A 63 13.58 -14.18 4.81
N GLU A 64 13.97 -15.17 5.63
CA GLU A 64 13.09 -16.27 6.05
C GLU A 64 11.91 -15.76 6.89
N LEU A 65 12.15 -14.80 7.79
CA LEU A 65 11.11 -14.18 8.58
C LEU A 65 10.13 -13.39 7.70
N ALA A 66 10.65 -12.63 6.73
CA ALA A 66 9.81 -11.92 5.76
C ALA A 66 8.92 -12.87 4.93
N ARG A 67 9.49 -14.01 4.46
CA ARG A 67 8.73 -15.06 3.76
C ARG A 67 7.65 -15.68 4.64
N ARG A 68 7.98 -15.96 5.91
CA ARG A 68 7.03 -16.50 6.88
C ARG A 68 5.90 -15.50 7.16
N ALA A 69 6.21 -14.22 7.34
CA ALA A 69 5.20 -13.16 7.50
C ALA A 69 4.26 -13.06 6.29
N VAL A 70 4.79 -13.16 5.06
CA VAL A 70 3.97 -13.24 3.84
C VAL A 70 3.04 -14.44 3.88
N GLN A 71 3.55 -15.62 4.21
CA GLN A 71 2.75 -16.84 4.30
C GLN A 71 1.60 -16.69 5.31
N VAL A 72 1.89 -16.18 6.51
CA VAL A 72 0.89 -15.93 7.56
C VAL A 72 -0.19 -14.95 7.09
N CYS A 73 0.21 -13.87 6.40
CA CYS A 73 -0.75 -12.92 5.84
C CYS A 73 -1.64 -13.56 4.78
N VAL A 74 -1.10 -14.36 3.86
CA VAL A 74 -1.86 -15.07 2.83
C VAL A 74 -2.86 -16.05 3.45
N GLU A 75 -2.43 -16.82 4.45
CA GLU A 75 -3.29 -17.77 5.16
C GLU A 75 -4.47 -17.05 5.83
N GLU A 76 -4.20 -15.94 6.53
CA GLU A 76 -5.25 -15.20 7.25
C GLU A 76 -6.19 -14.45 6.32
N VAL A 77 -5.70 -13.88 5.19
CA VAL A 77 -6.56 -13.27 4.16
C VAL A 77 -7.48 -14.31 3.54
N LYS A 78 -6.98 -15.52 3.24
CA LYS A 78 -7.82 -16.62 2.74
C LYS A 78 -8.92 -16.99 3.72
N LYS A 79 -8.58 -17.03 5.02
CA LYS A 79 -9.54 -17.31 6.09
C LYS A 79 -10.60 -16.21 6.21
N ALA A 80 -10.17 -14.92 6.18
CA ALA A 80 -11.09 -13.79 6.20
C ALA A 80 -12.05 -13.84 4.99
N ASN A 81 -11.53 -14.08 3.80
CA ASN A 81 -12.32 -14.19 2.57
C ASN A 81 -13.37 -15.31 2.58
N ALA A 82 -13.22 -16.33 3.41
CA ALA A 82 -14.24 -17.38 3.54
C ALA A 82 -15.55 -16.88 4.16
N ALA A 83 -15.50 -15.76 4.90
CA ALA A 83 -16.66 -15.12 5.52
C ALA A 83 -17.18 -13.89 4.75
N LEU A 84 -16.46 -13.44 3.70
CA LEU A 84 -16.81 -12.26 2.93
C LEU A 84 -17.56 -12.62 1.63
N ALA A 85 -18.42 -11.71 1.18
CA ALA A 85 -19.01 -11.82 -0.15
C ALA A 85 -17.95 -11.68 -1.24
N ASP A 86 -18.16 -12.26 -2.43
CA ASP A 86 -17.19 -12.22 -3.52
C ASP A 86 -16.79 -10.78 -3.93
N ALA A 87 -17.70 -9.82 -3.83
CA ALA A 87 -17.44 -8.40 -4.11
C ALA A 87 -16.47 -7.75 -3.10
N ASP A 88 -16.48 -8.24 -1.85
CA ASP A 88 -15.73 -7.70 -0.72
C ASP A 88 -14.43 -8.46 -0.46
N ARG A 89 -14.11 -9.46 -1.29
CA ARG A 89 -12.88 -10.25 -1.14
C ARG A 89 -11.64 -9.37 -1.17
N VAL A 90 -10.72 -9.64 -0.27
CA VAL A 90 -9.46 -8.95 -0.09
C VAL A 90 -8.34 -9.71 -0.81
N GLU A 91 -7.47 -9.01 -1.54
CA GLU A 91 -6.26 -9.60 -2.12
C GLU A 91 -5.09 -9.52 -1.14
N CYS A 92 -4.22 -10.54 -1.14
CA CYS A 92 -2.94 -10.51 -0.45
C CYS A 92 -1.79 -10.31 -1.45
N TRP A 93 -1.18 -9.13 -1.41
CA TRP A 93 -0.01 -8.82 -2.23
C TRP A 93 1.27 -9.04 -1.44
N ALA A 94 2.26 -9.69 -2.05
CA ALA A 94 3.55 -9.97 -1.43
C ALA A 94 4.64 -9.05 -1.97
N GLY A 95 5.32 -8.31 -1.10
CA GLY A 95 6.57 -7.62 -1.40
C GLY A 95 7.67 -8.66 -1.61
N ILE A 96 8.28 -8.64 -2.79
CA ILE A 96 9.34 -9.60 -3.14
C ILE A 96 10.72 -8.96 -3.22
N THR A 97 10.79 -7.63 -3.13
CA THR A 97 12.04 -6.88 -3.22
C THR A 97 13.02 -7.33 -2.13
N ALA A 98 14.25 -7.58 -2.52
CA ALA A 98 15.37 -7.87 -1.63
C ALA A 98 16.63 -7.14 -2.11
N ALA A 99 17.70 -7.23 -1.33
CA ALA A 99 18.96 -6.54 -1.66
C ALA A 99 19.59 -7.04 -2.96
N THR A 100 19.37 -8.33 -3.31
CA THR A 100 19.93 -8.97 -4.50
C THR A 100 18.85 -9.54 -5.40
N ARG A 101 19.19 -9.71 -6.68
CA ARG A 101 18.37 -10.38 -7.70
C ARG A 101 17.98 -11.79 -7.27
N GLY A 102 18.95 -12.57 -6.79
CA GLY A 102 18.73 -13.95 -6.38
C GLY A 102 17.71 -14.06 -5.25
N GLU A 103 17.86 -13.27 -4.20
CA GLU A 103 16.91 -13.22 -3.08
C GLU A 103 15.52 -12.72 -3.51
N THR A 104 15.46 -11.71 -4.40
CA THR A 104 14.20 -11.20 -4.95
C THR A 104 13.42 -12.31 -5.66
N LEU A 105 14.10 -13.11 -6.50
CA LEU A 105 13.49 -14.25 -7.19
C LEU A 105 13.08 -15.37 -6.19
N ALA A 106 13.90 -15.65 -5.17
CA ALA A 106 13.55 -16.60 -4.12
C ALA A 106 12.31 -16.16 -3.32
N ASN A 107 12.19 -14.87 -3.01
CA ASN A 107 11.00 -14.30 -2.38
C ASN A 107 9.75 -14.44 -3.29
N ALA A 108 9.90 -14.25 -4.60
CA ALA A 108 8.80 -14.44 -5.54
C ALA A 108 8.32 -15.90 -5.56
N ILE A 109 9.24 -16.86 -5.60
CA ILE A 109 8.91 -18.31 -5.55
C ILE A 109 8.14 -18.62 -4.27
N ALA A 110 8.64 -18.16 -3.12
CA ALA A 110 8.00 -18.41 -1.83
C ALA A 110 6.60 -17.78 -1.75
N ALA A 111 6.43 -16.55 -2.24
CA ALA A 111 5.13 -15.86 -2.27
C ALA A 111 4.10 -16.58 -3.17
N ILE A 112 4.53 -17.04 -4.36
CA ILE A 112 3.67 -17.81 -5.26
C ILE A 112 3.27 -19.14 -4.63
N ALA A 113 4.21 -19.83 -3.99
CA ALA A 113 3.95 -21.10 -3.29
C ALA A 113 2.99 -20.92 -2.11
N ALA A 114 3.11 -19.84 -1.33
CA ALA A 114 2.17 -19.49 -0.28
C ALA A 114 0.77 -19.16 -0.83
N GLY A 115 0.67 -18.78 -2.09
CA GLY A 115 -0.58 -18.46 -2.77
C GLY A 115 -0.96 -16.98 -2.71
N ALA A 116 0.02 -16.08 -2.66
CA ALA A 116 -0.22 -14.64 -2.81
C ALA A 116 -0.97 -14.32 -4.12
N ASP A 117 -1.86 -13.34 -4.10
CA ASP A 117 -2.66 -12.96 -5.27
C ASP A 117 -1.84 -12.13 -6.28
N ALA A 118 -0.83 -11.40 -5.79
CA ALA A 118 0.07 -10.60 -6.61
C ALA A 118 1.44 -10.43 -5.95
N LEU A 119 2.42 -10.06 -6.77
CA LEU A 119 3.78 -9.69 -6.34
C LEU A 119 3.98 -8.19 -6.48
N VAL A 120 4.69 -7.58 -5.52
CA VAL A 120 5.09 -6.17 -5.57
C VAL A 120 6.61 -6.08 -5.63
N LEU A 121 7.14 -5.44 -6.67
CA LEU A 121 8.56 -5.36 -6.94
C LEU A 121 9.03 -3.91 -7.11
N ALA A 122 10.01 -3.49 -6.32
CA ALA A 122 10.76 -2.25 -6.51
C ALA A 122 12.08 -2.54 -7.24
N PRO A 123 12.12 -2.50 -8.57
CA PRO A 123 13.30 -2.97 -9.32
C PRO A 123 14.51 -2.04 -9.16
N LEU A 124 14.31 -0.78 -8.76
CA LEU A 124 15.38 0.17 -8.46
C LEU A 124 15.99 0.00 -7.07
N ALA A 125 15.41 -0.85 -6.22
CA ALA A 125 15.93 -1.18 -4.90
C ALA A 125 16.82 -2.43 -4.88
N VAL A 126 16.96 -3.13 -6.00
CA VAL A 126 17.78 -4.35 -6.14
C VAL A 126 19.17 -3.94 -6.61
N ARG A 127 20.20 -4.18 -5.79
CA ARG A 127 21.56 -3.62 -5.96
C ARG A 127 22.31 -4.14 -7.20
N ASP A 128 22.11 -5.42 -7.54
CA ASP A 128 22.78 -6.12 -8.63
C ASP A 128 21.93 -6.16 -9.92
N VAL A 129 21.02 -5.18 -10.07
CA VAL A 129 20.18 -4.99 -11.24
C VAL A 129 20.49 -3.65 -11.90
N ASP A 130 21.28 -3.68 -12.96
CA ASP A 130 21.66 -2.48 -13.74
C ASP A 130 20.53 -2.01 -14.66
N ASP A 131 19.75 -2.95 -15.21
CA ASP A 131 18.62 -2.68 -16.11
C ASP A 131 17.32 -3.29 -15.55
N ALA A 132 16.50 -2.44 -14.93
CA ALA A 132 15.22 -2.78 -14.35
C ALA A 132 14.25 -3.39 -15.39
N VAL A 133 14.28 -2.91 -16.65
CA VAL A 133 13.38 -3.43 -17.70
C VAL A 133 13.78 -4.85 -18.08
N ARG A 134 15.09 -5.07 -18.29
CA ARG A 134 15.62 -6.40 -18.62
C ARG A 134 15.35 -7.40 -17.50
N PHE A 135 15.58 -7.01 -16.26
CA PHE A 135 15.32 -7.86 -15.08
C PHE A 135 13.86 -8.32 -15.03
N VAL A 136 12.92 -7.40 -15.15
CA VAL A 136 11.49 -7.75 -15.10
C VAL A 136 11.09 -8.54 -16.35
N ALA A 137 11.53 -8.11 -17.54
CA ALA A 137 11.10 -8.72 -18.81
C ALA A 137 11.72 -10.10 -19.10
N ARG A 138 12.79 -10.47 -18.41
CA ARG A 138 13.45 -11.79 -18.55
C ARG A 138 13.36 -12.58 -17.28
N ASP A 139 14.06 -12.16 -16.22
CA ASP A 139 14.25 -13.01 -15.05
C ASP A 139 12.94 -13.25 -14.28
N VAL A 140 12.13 -12.20 -14.11
CA VAL A 140 10.79 -12.33 -13.47
C VAL A 140 9.83 -13.06 -14.42
N ALA A 141 9.88 -12.80 -15.74
CA ALA A 141 9.06 -13.50 -16.72
C ALA A 141 9.36 -15.00 -16.75
N ASP A 142 10.65 -15.37 -16.83
CA ASP A 142 11.08 -16.78 -16.85
C ASP A 142 10.66 -17.51 -15.58
N LEU A 143 10.77 -16.85 -14.42
CA LEU A 143 10.29 -17.39 -13.15
C LEU A 143 8.78 -17.62 -13.17
N LEU A 144 7.99 -16.67 -13.64
CA LEU A 144 6.53 -16.79 -13.72
C LEU A 144 6.12 -17.89 -14.70
N ASP A 145 6.83 -18.04 -15.81
CA ASP A 145 6.55 -19.09 -16.81
C ASP A 145 6.90 -20.49 -16.28
N ALA A 146 7.93 -20.59 -15.44
CA ALA A 146 8.31 -21.84 -14.75
C ALA A 146 7.41 -22.17 -13.55
N SER A 147 6.65 -21.22 -13.04
CA SER A 147 5.82 -21.38 -11.85
C SER A 147 4.51 -22.12 -12.17
N ALA A 148 3.99 -22.86 -11.18
CA ALA A 148 2.71 -23.57 -11.31
C ALA A 148 1.52 -22.58 -11.53
N ARG A 149 1.64 -21.36 -11.01
CA ARG A 149 0.66 -20.28 -11.10
C ARG A 149 1.33 -18.98 -11.56
N ARG A 150 0.83 -18.39 -12.62
CA ARG A 150 1.30 -17.11 -13.13
C ARG A 150 0.49 -15.99 -12.48
N VAL A 151 1.12 -15.22 -11.59
CA VAL A 151 0.50 -14.14 -10.81
C VAL A 151 0.85 -12.76 -11.37
N PRO A 152 -0.01 -11.74 -11.19
CA PRO A 152 0.30 -10.37 -11.61
C PRO A 152 1.44 -9.77 -10.77
N VAL A 153 2.21 -8.89 -11.42
CA VAL A 153 3.28 -8.12 -10.79
C VAL A 153 2.90 -6.63 -10.79
N TYR A 154 3.00 -6.01 -9.63
CA TYR A 154 2.89 -4.57 -9.47
C TYR A 154 4.27 -3.97 -9.23
N LEU A 155 4.61 -2.95 -9.99
CA LEU A 155 5.85 -2.22 -9.77
C LEU A 155 5.73 -1.33 -8.54
N TYR A 156 6.86 -1.08 -7.87
CA TYR A 156 6.93 -0.12 -6.80
C TYR A 156 8.02 0.89 -7.07
N ASP A 157 7.66 2.17 -7.11
CA ASP A 157 8.55 3.29 -7.33
C ASP A 157 8.60 4.19 -6.11
N ASN A 158 9.78 4.30 -5.49
CA ASN A 158 10.02 5.08 -4.29
C ASN A 158 11.49 5.49 -4.20
N ALA A 159 11.74 6.79 -4.24
CA ALA A 159 13.08 7.34 -4.17
C ALA A 159 13.84 6.96 -2.87
N ALA A 160 13.12 6.77 -1.76
CA ALA A 160 13.74 6.49 -0.46
C ALA A 160 14.38 5.09 -0.36
N ILE A 161 14.03 4.17 -1.28
CA ILE A 161 14.59 2.81 -1.30
C ILE A 161 15.41 2.51 -2.56
N ALA A 162 15.53 3.48 -3.49
CA ALA A 162 16.36 3.34 -4.66
C ALA A 162 17.84 3.23 -4.26
N THR A 163 18.58 2.33 -4.91
CA THR A 163 20.00 2.07 -4.61
C THR A 163 20.93 3.07 -5.28
N ASP A 164 20.50 3.69 -6.38
CA ASP A 164 21.25 4.69 -7.14
C ASP A 164 20.64 6.08 -6.91
N PRO A 165 21.36 7.02 -6.28
CA PRO A 165 20.87 8.37 -6.01
C PRO A 165 20.55 9.18 -7.28
N ASP A 166 21.14 8.82 -8.42
CA ASP A 166 20.91 9.47 -9.71
C ASP A 166 19.70 8.86 -10.47
N ARG A 167 19.20 7.71 -9.99
CA ARG A 167 18.09 6.96 -10.59
C ARG A 167 17.03 6.59 -9.56
N THR A 168 16.46 7.59 -8.93
CA THR A 168 15.50 7.42 -7.83
C THR A 168 14.08 7.03 -8.29
N HIS A 169 13.77 7.22 -9.58
CA HIS A 169 12.45 6.93 -10.16
C HIS A 169 12.57 6.22 -11.51
N LEU A 170 11.63 5.33 -11.78
CA LEU A 170 11.47 4.73 -13.10
C LEU A 170 11.13 5.82 -14.12
N ARG A 171 11.90 5.86 -15.23
CA ARG A 171 11.63 6.81 -16.32
C ARG A 171 10.38 6.40 -17.08
N THR A 172 9.63 7.37 -17.63
CA THR A 172 8.43 7.13 -18.45
C THR A 172 8.65 6.06 -19.53
N LYS A 173 9.82 6.04 -20.19
CA LYS A 173 10.17 5.02 -21.18
C LYS A 173 10.24 3.60 -20.59
N GLN A 174 10.77 3.47 -19.37
CA GLN A 174 10.85 2.18 -18.66
C GLN A 174 9.44 1.73 -18.25
N VAL A 175 8.61 2.62 -17.70
CA VAL A 175 7.21 2.29 -17.34
C VAL A 175 6.43 1.86 -18.59
N LYS A 176 6.58 2.55 -19.73
CA LYS A 176 5.98 2.15 -21.01
C LYS A 176 6.42 0.76 -21.49
N ALA A 177 7.70 0.43 -21.32
CA ALA A 177 8.20 -0.90 -21.69
C ALA A 177 7.63 -1.98 -20.77
N LEU A 178 7.67 -1.74 -19.46
CA LEU A 178 7.20 -2.68 -18.44
C LEU A 178 5.68 -2.91 -18.50
N SER A 179 4.88 -1.86 -18.74
CA SER A 179 3.43 -1.96 -18.83
C SER A 179 2.92 -2.75 -20.05
N ARG A 180 3.81 -3.07 -21.00
CA ARG A 180 3.49 -3.93 -22.15
C ARG A 180 3.62 -5.42 -21.84
N LEU A 181 4.25 -5.75 -20.72
CA LEU A 181 4.35 -7.14 -20.27
C LEU A 181 2.97 -7.55 -19.74
N ASP A 182 2.47 -8.69 -20.17
CA ASP A 182 1.12 -9.16 -19.88
C ASP A 182 0.87 -9.45 -18.39
N PHE A 183 1.93 -9.71 -17.62
CA PHE A 183 1.87 -9.95 -16.18
C PHE A 183 2.07 -8.67 -15.32
N VAL A 184 2.52 -7.55 -15.89
CA VAL A 184 2.67 -6.29 -15.16
C VAL A 184 1.35 -5.53 -15.20
N ARG A 185 0.69 -5.42 -14.03
CA ARG A 185 -0.68 -4.91 -13.92
C ARG A 185 -0.82 -3.54 -13.28
N GLY A 186 0.26 -2.99 -12.75
CA GLY A 186 0.18 -1.67 -12.16
C GLY A 186 1.48 -1.19 -11.54
N ILE A 187 1.39 -0.02 -10.93
CA ILE A 187 2.51 0.60 -10.23
C ILE A 187 2.03 1.34 -8.98
N LYS A 188 2.70 1.09 -7.85
CA LYS A 188 2.64 1.92 -6.65
C LYS A 188 3.69 3.01 -6.78
N VAL A 189 3.29 4.26 -6.60
CA VAL A 189 4.16 5.44 -6.70
C VAL A 189 4.18 6.19 -5.38
N SER A 190 5.29 6.11 -4.64
CA SER A 190 5.55 6.91 -3.43
C SER A 190 6.39 8.13 -3.81
N ALA A 191 5.74 9.16 -4.33
CA ALA A 191 6.38 10.35 -4.85
C ALA A 191 5.42 11.55 -4.86
N PRO A 192 5.94 12.79 -4.94
CA PRO A 192 5.13 13.99 -5.09
C PRO A 192 4.28 13.95 -6.38
N LYS A 193 3.19 14.71 -6.39
CA LYS A 193 2.24 14.82 -7.52
C LYS A 193 2.91 15.02 -8.89
N LYS A 194 3.98 15.80 -8.96
CA LYS A 194 4.73 16.04 -10.20
C LYS A 194 5.26 14.75 -10.81
N VAL A 195 5.79 13.85 -9.99
CA VAL A 195 6.30 12.55 -10.44
C VAL A 195 5.15 11.63 -10.82
N LEU A 196 4.07 11.60 -10.01
CA LEU A 196 2.86 10.84 -10.33
C LEU A 196 2.31 11.17 -11.72
N GLY A 197 2.33 12.45 -12.13
CA GLY A 197 1.92 12.90 -13.45
C GLY A 197 2.68 12.23 -14.60
N ASN A 198 3.96 11.88 -14.42
CA ASN A 198 4.74 11.18 -15.45
C ASN A 198 4.21 9.76 -15.71
N TYR A 199 3.73 9.07 -14.67
CA TYR A 199 3.17 7.71 -14.79
C TYR A 199 1.80 7.72 -15.41
N THR A 200 0.96 8.70 -15.06
CA THR A 200 -0.37 8.86 -15.65
C THR A 200 -0.29 9.22 -17.12
N GLN A 201 0.72 10.00 -17.55
CA GLN A 201 0.98 10.24 -18.97
C GLN A 201 1.45 8.95 -19.69
N ALA A 202 2.24 8.12 -19.04
CA ALA A 202 2.63 6.82 -19.59
C ALA A 202 1.41 5.92 -19.78
N ALA A 203 0.37 6.05 -18.96
CA ALA A 203 -0.86 5.28 -19.04
C ALA A 203 -1.60 5.41 -20.37
N ARG A 204 -1.43 6.52 -21.09
CA ARG A 204 -1.99 6.69 -22.46
C ARG A 204 -1.49 5.66 -23.48
N ASN A 205 -0.37 5.02 -23.18
CA ASN A 205 0.28 4.07 -24.09
C ASN A 205 0.07 2.60 -23.64
N PHE A 206 -0.79 2.36 -22.65
CA PHE A 206 -1.13 1.01 -22.24
C PHE A 206 -2.06 0.39 -23.28
N ARG A 207 -1.95 -0.95 -23.45
CA ARG A 207 -2.68 -1.68 -24.49
C ARG A 207 -4.18 -1.52 -24.40
N GLU A 208 -4.71 -1.50 -23.18
CA GLU A 208 -6.14 -1.40 -22.91
C GLU A 208 -6.39 -0.44 -21.73
N ARG A 209 -7.46 0.35 -21.85
CA ARG A 209 -7.91 1.21 -20.77
C ARG A 209 -8.29 0.38 -19.54
N GLY A 210 -7.68 0.68 -18.38
CA GLY A 210 -7.93 -0.05 -17.15
C GLY A 210 -7.16 -1.38 -16.99
N ALA A 211 -6.28 -1.74 -17.93
CA ALA A 211 -5.42 -2.92 -17.81
C ALA A 211 -4.21 -2.71 -16.91
N PHE A 212 -3.88 -1.44 -16.59
CA PHE A 212 -2.76 -1.07 -15.74
C PHE A 212 -3.21 -0.05 -14.68
N GLY A 213 -3.03 -0.41 -13.41
CA GLY A 213 -3.44 0.40 -12.26
C GLY A 213 -2.34 1.31 -11.72
N ILE A 214 -2.70 2.54 -11.35
CA ILE A 214 -1.81 3.45 -10.63
C ILE A 214 -2.31 3.56 -9.19
N TYR A 215 -1.40 3.34 -8.24
CA TYR A 215 -1.67 3.41 -6.81
C TYR A 215 -0.83 4.50 -6.17
N VAL A 216 -1.48 5.40 -5.46
CA VAL A 216 -0.82 6.53 -4.79
C VAL A 216 -0.20 6.05 -3.47
N GLY A 217 1.12 6.17 -3.35
CA GLY A 217 1.87 5.78 -2.15
C GLY A 217 2.08 6.93 -1.15
N ASP A 218 2.04 8.20 -1.56
CA ASP A 218 1.83 9.33 -0.64
C ASP A 218 0.33 9.51 -0.46
N ALA A 219 -0.23 8.76 0.49
CA ALA A 219 -1.66 8.55 0.61
C ALA A 219 -2.47 9.85 0.78
N MET A 220 -1.92 10.88 1.41
CA MET A 220 -2.61 12.17 1.57
C MET A 220 -2.87 12.91 0.26
N LEU A 221 -2.16 12.56 -0.82
CA LEU A 221 -2.41 13.16 -2.15
C LEU A 221 -3.81 12.87 -2.70
N ILE A 222 -4.52 11.85 -2.21
CA ILE A 222 -5.89 11.57 -2.66
C ILE A 222 -6.81 12.77 -2.44
N PHE A 223 -6.65 13.49 -1.33
CA PHE A 223 -7.46 14.68 -1.05
C PHE A 223 -7.21 15.82 -2.04
N GLU A 224 -6.01 15.94 -2.56
CA GLU A 224 -5.70 16.91 -3.62
C GLU A 224 -6.17 16.44 -4.99
N LEU A 225 -5.94 15.16 -5.32
CA LEU A 225 -6.24 14.59 -6.63
C LEU A 225 -7.74 14.49 -6.91
N PHE A 226 -8.55 14.19 -5.90
CA PHE A 226 -9.99 13.98 -6.03
C PHE A 226 -10.82 15.19 -5.60
N ARG A 227 -10.20 16.28 -5.12
CA ARG A 227 -10.93 17.48 -4.66
C ARG A 227 -11.73 18.10 -5.79
N PRO A 228 -13.07 18.23 -5.68
CA PRO A 228 -13.90 18.91 -6.66
C PRO A 228 -13.48 20.37 -6.79
N ARG A 229 -13.32 20.84 -8.01
CA ARG A 229 -13.01 22.24 -8.28
C ARG A 229 -14.29 22.97 -8.68
N ARG A 230 -14.62 24.06 -8.00
CA ARG A 230 -15.83 24.86 -8.25
C ARG A 230 -15.51 26.10 -9.08
N GLY A 231 -16.48 26.57 -9.91
CA GLY A 231 -16.40 27.79 -10.71
C GLY A 231 -15.56 27.67 -11.99
N PHE A 232 -15.45 28.79 -12.73
CA PHE A 232 -14.74 28.85 -14.02
C PHE A 232 -13.26 28.47 -13.88
N ALA A 233 -12.59 28.95 -12.83
CA ALA A 233 -11.23 28.53 -12.50
C ALA A 233 -11.12 27.03 -12.18
N GLY A 234 -12.21 26.42 -11.69
CA GLY A 234 -12.35 24.99 -11.49
C GLY A 234 -12.38 24.23 -12.81
N LEU A 235 -13.18 24.67 -13.77
CA LEU A 235 -13.30 24.06 -15.11
C LEU A 235 -11.96 24.07 -15.85
N VAL A 236 -11.25 25.20 -15.81
CA VAL A 236 -9.90 25.32 -16.40
C VAL A 236 -8.93 24.38 -15.68
N GLY A 237 -8.97 24.35 -14.35
CA GLY A 237 -8.15 23.49 -13.54
C GLY A 237 -8.44 22.00 -13.75
N GLU A 238 -9.70 21.59 -13.94
CA GLU A 238 -10.08 20.21 -14.29
C GLU A 238 -9.60 19.83 -15.70
N SER A 239 -9.71 20.75 -16.67
CA SER A 239 -9.18 20.53 -18.02
C SER A 239 -7.66 20.34 -17.98
N TRP A 240 -6.94 21.15 -17.19
CA TRP A 240 -5.53 20.99 -16.95
C TRP A 240 -5.19 19.67 -16.22
N GLN A 241 -5.95 19.32 -15.21
CA GLN A 241 -5.74 18.06 -14.48
C GLN A 241 -6.03 16.85 -15.36
N ARG A 242 -7.12 16.88 -16.16
CA ARG A 242 -7.41 15.83 -17.16
C ARG A 242 -6.31 15.75 -18.22
N PHE A 243 -5.76 16.87 -18.65
CA PHE A 243 -4.64 16.90 -19.57
C PHE A 243 -3.38 16.29 -18.96
N TRP A 244 -3.01 16.68 -17.72
CA TRP A 244 -1.82 16.19 -17.03
C TRP A 244 -1.94 14.75 -16.54
N LEU A 245 -3.10 14.34 -16.08
CA LEU A 245 -3.38 12.98 -15.61
C LEU A 245 -3.90 12.07 -16.74
N ALA A 246 -3.90 12.53 -17.99
CA ALA A 246 -4.43 11.78 -19.12
C ALA A 246 -5.88 11.32 -18.97
N GLY A 247 -6.64 11.96 -18.09
CA GLY A 247 -8.02 11.57 -17.77
C GLY A 247 -8.13 10.31 -16.90
N GLU A 248 -7.01 9.76 -16.41
CA GLU A 248 -7.00 8.58 -15.55
C GLU A 248 -6.58 8.96 -14.13
N LEU A 249 -7.53 8.93 -13.21
CA LEU A 249 -7.27 9.05 -11.78
C LEU A 249 -6.69 7.73 -11.26
N PRO A 250 -5.88 7.77 -10.19
CA PRO A 250 -5.42 6.56 -9.54
C PRO A 250 -6.59 5.64 -9.14
N ILE A 251 -6.41 4.35 -9.33
CA ILE A 251 -7.43 3.35 -8.98
C ILE A 251 -7.33 2.88 -7.54
N GLY A 252 -6.23 3.21 -6.86
CA GLY A 252 -6.03 2.83 -5.47
C GLY A 252 -5.09 3.76 -4.73
N VAL A 253 -5.12 3.63 -3.42
CA VAL A 253 -4.24 4.30 -2.46
C VAL A 253 -3.52 3.27 -1.61
N VAL A 254 -2.22 3.49 -1.37
CA VAL A 254 -1.42 2.63 -0.49
C VAL A 254 -1.06 3.41 0.77
N SER A 255 -1.62 3.02 1.90
CA SER A 255 -1.48 3.74 3.16
C SER A 255 -0.91 2.89 4.28
N GLY A 256 0.33 3.16 4.72
CA GLY A 256 0.90 2.61 5.96
C GLY A 256 0.09 3.03 7.19
N PRO A 257 -0.30 4.30 7.35
CA PRO A 257 -1.18 4.77 8.43
C PRO A 257 -2.50 4.01 8.58
N ALA A 258 -2.97 3.31 7.56
CA ALA A 258 -4.15 2.46 7.64
C ALA A 258 -3.95 1.20 8.52
N ASN A 259 -2.73 0.88 8.96
CA ASN A 259 -2.53 -0.10 10.04
C ASN A 259 -3.18 0.35 11.35
N ALA A 260 -3.13 1.64 11.66
CA ALA A 260 -3.71 2.20 12.88
C ALA A 260 -5.17 2.64 12.71
N LEU A 261 -5.55 3.08 11.51
CA LEU A 261 -6.83 3.70 11.20
C LEU A 261 -7.42 3.11 9.90
N PRO A 262 -7.74 1.79 9.86
CA PRO A 262 -8.17 1.13 8.62
C PRO A 262 -9.52 1.64 8.10
N ARG A 263 -10.52 1.81 8.97
CA ARG A 263 -11.86 2.31 8.60
C ARG A 263 -11.83 3.75 8.11
N GLU A 264 -11.05 4.60 8.77
CA GLU A 264 -10.90 6.00 8.42
C GLU A 264 -10.26 6.15 7.04
N TRP A 265 -9.27 5.34 6.71
CA TRP A 265 -8.65 5.32 5.39
C TRP A 265 -9.57 4.74 4.31
N ALA A 266 -10.29 3.66 4.59
CA ALA A 266 -11.28 3.12 3.67
C ALA A 266 -12.37 4.17 3.38
N ARG A 267 -12.86 4.85 4.42
CA ARG A 267 -13.83 5.93 4.25
C ARG A 267 -13.27 7.11 3.46
N ALA A 268 -12.03 7.54 3.77
CA ALA A 268 -11.37 8.61 3.04
C ALA A 268 -11.28 8.28 1.53
N TRP A 269 -10.91 7.05 1.19
CA TRP A 269 -10.88 6.59 -0.19
C TRP A 269 -12.26 6.66 -0.86
N GLN A 270 -13.29 6.15 -0.19
CA GLN A 270 -14.68 6.17 -0.69
C GLN A 270 -15.19 7.59 -0.95
N VAL A 271 -15.03 8.52 0.01
CA VAL A 271 -15.52 9.90 -0.13
C VAL A 271 -14.73 10.69 -1.18
N CYS A 272 -13.42 10.41 -1.33
CA CYS A 272 -12.62 10.97 -2.41
C CYS A 272 -13.15 10.50 -3.77
N ARG A 273 -13.42 9.20 -3.92
CA ARG A 273 -13.98 8.62 -5.16
C ARG A 273 -15.37 9.18 -5.48
N ALA A 274 -16.19 9.43 -4.47
CA ALA A 274 -17.52 10.03 -4.63
C ALA A 274 -17.47 11.55 -4.93
N GLY A 275 -16.33 12.23 -4.69
CA GLY A 275 -16.20 13.68 -4.84
C GLY A 275 -16.98 14.49 -3.79
N ASP A 276 -17.25 13.91 -2.62
CA ASP A 276 -17.98 14.54 -1.51
C ASP A 276 -17.02 15.47 -0.74
N ALA A 277 -17.05 16.76 -1.07
CA ALA A 277 -16.10 17.74 -0.55
C ALA A 277 -16.15 17.90 0.98
N ASP A 278 -17.35 17.85 1.57
CA ASP A 278 -17.52 18.09 3.01
C ASP A 278 -17.01 16.88 3.81
N ARG A 279 -17.36 15.67 3.38
CA ARG A 279 -16.88 14.44 3.99
C ARG A 279 -15.39 14.22 3.73
N MET A 280 -14.87 14.64 2.56
CA MET A 280 -13.43 14.67 2.31
C MET A 280 -12.70 15.56 3.31
N ALA A 281 -13.20 16.78 3.60
CA ALA A 281 -12.57 17.68 4.56
C ALA A 281 -12.55 17.11 5.98
N ALA A 282 -13.63 16.42 6.39
CA ALA A 282 -13.68 15.73 7.69
C ALA A 282 -12.63 14.62 7.77
N ALA A 283 -12.56 13.75 6.76
CA ALA A 283 -11.59 12.66 6.70
C ALA A 283 -10.14 13.19 6.64
N GLU A 284 -9.88 14.20 5.79
CA GLU A 284 -8.56 14.83 5.67
C GLU A 284 -8.09 15.38 7.03
N SER A 285 -8.98 16.01 7.80
CA SER A 285 -8.62 16.58 9.10
C SER A 285 -8.17 15.52 10.11
N VAL A 286 -8.86 14.38 10.18
CA VAL A 286 -8.51 13.26 11.07
C VAL A 286 -7.18 12.64 10.66
N LEU A 287 -7.01 12.34 9.37
CA LEU A 287 -5.80 11.69 8.86
C LEU A 287 -4.59 12.62 8.88
N ALA A 288 -4.79 13.94 8.71
CA ALA A 288 -3.74 14.94 8.89
C ALA A 288 -3.29 15.04 10.36
N ALA A 289 -4.22 14.96 11.31
CA ALA A 289 -3.89 14.92 12.73
C ALA A 289 -3.05 13.68 13.08
N PHE A 290 -3.41 12.50 12.56
CA PHE A 290 -2.60 11.28 12.72
C PHE A 290 -1.21 11.42 12.09
N ARG A 291 -1.14 11.97 10.87
CA ARG A 291 0.15 12.26 10.20
C ARG A 291 1.03 13.21 11.03
N ALA A 292 0.42 14.20 11.69
CA ALA A 292 1.15 15.10 12.58
C ALA A 292 1.68 14.38 13.82
N ALA A 293 0.86 13.52 14.46
CA ALA A 293 1.26 12.70 15.59
C ALA A 293 2.45 11.79 15.27
N THR A 294 2.47 11.14 14.10
CA THR A 294 3.60 10.28 13.68
C THR A 294 4.88 11.03 13.35
N LYS A 295 4.84 12.38 13.26
CA LYS A 295 5.99 13.24 12.99
C LYS A 295 6.51 13.98 14.21
N ALA A 296 5.80 13.94 15.33
CA ALA A 296 6.09 14.67 16.59
C ALA A 296 7.40 14.19 17.16
N GLY A 297 8.36 13.79 16.84
CA GLY A 297 9.69 13.38 17.31
C GLY A 297 10.78 13.51 16.25
N GLY A 298 10.49 14.17 15.10
CA GLY A 298 11.44 14.27 13.99
C GLY A 298 11.32 13.12 12.98
N ALA A 299 12.24 13.05 12.04
CA ALA A 299 12.12 12.21 10.84
C ALA A 299 11.92 10.72 11.14
N SER A 300 10.94 10.13 10.45
CA SER A 300 10.76 8.73 10.08
C SER A 300 10.55 7.67 11.19
N ARG A 301 9.88 7.98 12.29
CA ARG A 301 9.44 6.97 13.29
C ARG A 301 8.03 6.43 13.01
N THR A 302 7.55 6.61 11.80
CA THR A 302 6.19 6.21 11.41
C THR A 302 5.93 4.73 11.71
N ILE A 303 6.86 3.82 11.45
CA ILE A 303 6.67 2.38 11.71
C ILE A 303 6.50 2.11 13.21
N ALA A 304 7.35 2.71 14.05
CA ALA A 304 7.25 2.58 15.51
C ALA A 304 5.91 3.15 16.03
N CYS A 305 5.48 4.31 15.51
CA CYS A 305 4.17 4.87 15.83
C CYS A 305 3.01 3.96 15.41
N LEU A 306 3.09 3.30 14.24
CA LEU A 306 2.07 2.35 13.80
C LEU A 306 1.98 1.14 14.71
N LYS A 307 3.11 0.56 15.08
CA LYS A 307 3.15 -0.58 16.02
C LYS A 307 2.65 -0.15 17.41
N ARG A 308 3.05 1.04 17.89
CA ARG A 308 2.54 1.58 19.15
C ARG A 308 1.02 1.78 19.11
N ALA A 309 0.47 2.29 18.02
CA ALA A 309 -0.98 2.45 17.86
C ALA A 309 -1.72 1.10 17.89
N LEU A 310 -1.16 0.06 17.24
CA LEU A 310 -1.70 -1.29 17.27
C LEU A 310 -1.64 -1.91 18.67
N LEU A 311 -0.56 -1.69 19.41
CA LEU A 311 -0.42 -2.10 20.81
C LEU A 311 -1.48 -1.42 21.68
N LEU A 312 -1.67 -0.11 21.57
CA LEU A 312 -2.68 0.65 22.31
C LEU A 312 -4.13 0.20 21.99
N GLN A 313 -4.35 -0.31 20.80
CA GLN A 313 -5.64 -0.88 20.37
C GLN A 313 -5.80 -2.36 20.76
N GLY A 314 -4.81 -2.97 21.41
CA GLY A 314 -4.83 -4.38 21.80
C GLY A 314 -4.77 -5.36 20.62
N VAL A 315 -4.27 -4.92 19.47
CA VAL A 315 -4.14 -5.76 18.25
C VAL A 315 -2.88 -6.63 18.31
N ILE A 316 -1.78 -6.07 18.82
CA ILE A 316 -0.49 -6.76 18.99
C ILE A 316 -0.02 -6.66 20.44
N ALA A 317 0.80 -7.61 20.86
CA ALA A 317 1.36 -7.66 22.23
C ALA A 317 2.68 -6.88 22.37
N SER A 318 3.33 -6.50 21.26
CA SER A 318 4.63 -5.83 21.25
C SER A 318 4.72 -4.79 20.13
N ASP A 319 5.22 -3.60 20.45
CA ASP A 319 5.53 -2.54 19.49
C ASP A 319 6.99 -2.55 19.01
N ALA A 320 7.71 -3.65 19.25
CA ALA A 320 9.09 -3.80 18.82
C ALA A 320 9.26 -3.64 17.31
N VAL A 321 10.29 -2.92 16.91
CA VAL A 321 10.67 -2.69 15.52
C VAL A 321 11.91 -3.51 15.16
N ALA A 322 12.10 -3.76 13.86
CA ALA A 322 13.28 -4.48 13.38
C ALA A 322 14.57 -3.71 13.68
N PRO A 323 15.72 -4.40 13.81
CA PRO A 323 17.03 -3.77 13.99
C PRO A 323 17.29 -2.70 12.93
N GLY A 324 17.70 -1.49 13.36
CA GLY A 324 17.93 -0.35 12.48
C GLY A 324 16.69 0.47 12.11
N THR A 325 15.48 0.05 12.50
CA THR A 325 14.31 0.91 12.48
C THR A 325 14.32 1.82 13.70
N PRO A 326 14.16 3.16 13.55
CA PRO A 326 14.11 4.05 14.69
C PRO A 326 12.93 3.75 15.61
N ALA A 327 13.20 3.36 16.85
CA ALA A 327 12.19 3.16 17.89
C ALA A 327 11.79 4.50 18.53
N LEU A 328 10.65 4.51 19.23
CA LEU A 328 10.25 5.64 20.08
C LEU A 328 11.03 5.63 21.39
N GLY A 329 11.54 6.79 21.80
CA GLY A 329 12.02 7.00 23.17
C GLY A 329 10.85 7.18 24.14
N GLU A 330 11.12 7.17 25.45
CA GLU A 330 10.08 7.26 26.48
C GLU A 330 9.21 8.53 26.34
N ALA A 331 9.84 9.69 26.19
CA ALA A 331 9.11 10.95 26.01
C ALA A 331 8.28 10.99 24.72
N GLU A 332 8.81 10.42 23.63
CA GLU A 332 8.12 10.33 22.34
C GLU A 332 6.94 9.37 22.40
N THR A 333 7.08 8.27 23.15
CA THR A 333 6.01 7.31 23.39
C THR A 333 4.86 7.96 24.13
N ALA A 334 5.14 8.67 25.24
CA ALA A 334 4.13 9.38 26.00
C ALA A 334 3.42 10.47 25.19
N GLN A 335 4.19 11.21 24.37
CA GLN A 335 3.63 12.22 23.48
C GLN A 335 2.73 11.60 22.41
N PHE A 336 3.19 10.52 21.76
CA PHE A 336 2.41 9.82 20.73
C PHE A 336 1.12 9.23 21.32
N ASP A 337 1.17 8.60 22.50
CA ASP A 337 -0.01 8.04 23.17
C ASP A 337 -1.09 9.12 23.40
N ALA A 338 -0.69 10.29 23.89
CA ALA A 338 -1.60 11.41 24.08
C ALA A 338 -2.16 11.96 22.76
N ASP A 339 -1.31 12.08 21.73
CA ASP A 339 -1.73 12.53 20.40
C ASP A 339 -2.67 11.54 19.73
N PHE A 340 -2.38 10.25 19.84
CA PHE A 340 -3.22 9.19 19.24
C PHE A 340 -4.59 9.12 19.91
N ALA A 341 -4.67 9.27 21.22
CA ALA A 341 -5.95 9.38 21.93
C ALA A 341 -6.80 10.56 21.42
N ARG A 342 -6.16 11.71 21.14
CA ARG A 342 -6.85 12.87 20.53
C ARG A 342 -7.33 12.59 19.11
N VAL A 343 -6.52 11.89 18.31
CA VAL A 343 -6.90 11.46 16.94
C VAL A 343 -8.11 10.53 16.98
N GLN A 344 -8.13 9.55 17.90
CA GLN A 344 -9.27 8.66 18.06
C GLN A 344 -10.55 9.40 18.49
N ALA A 345 -10.43 10.37 19.38
CA ALA A 345 -11.57 11.21 19.77
C ALA A 345 -12.10 12.02 18.57
N LEU A 346 -11.19 12.62 17.79
CA LEU A 346 -11.53 13.37 16.58
C LEU A 346 -12.19 12.49 15.51
N ALA A 347 -11.72 11.25 15.34
CA ALA A 347 -12.32 10.28 14.41
C ALA A 347 -13.74 9.94 14.80
N ARG A 348 -13.98 9.65 16.08
CA ARG A 348 -15.35 9.43 16.61
C ARG A 348 -16.25 10.63 16.37
N GLU A 349 -15.81 11.82 16.69
CA GLU A 349 -16.59 13.05 16.50
C GLU A 349 -16.98 13.29 15.03
N ARG A 350 -16.03 13.13 14.11
CA ARG A 350 -16.20 13.59 12.72
C ARG A 350 -16.61 12.52 11.73
N LEU A 351 -16.31 11.26 11.99
CA LEU A 351 -16.52 10.18 11.02
C LEU A 351 -17.59 9.16 11.44
N GLU A 352 -17.70 8.80 12.73
CA GLU A 352 -18.70 7.81 13.18
C GLU A 352 -20.14 8.20 12.89
N PRO A 353 -20.59 9.47 13.05
CA PRO A 353 -21.96 9.85 12.71
C PRO A 353 -22.34 9.53 11.25
N THR A 354 -21.34 9.39 10.35
CA THR A 354 -21.59 9.09 8.94
C THR A 354 -21.60 7.61 8.60
N TRP A 355 -21.18 6.72 9.52
CA TRP A 355 -21.16 5.27 9.32
C TRP A 355 -22.51 4.61 9.62
N VAL A 356 -23.27 5.18 10.55
CA VAL A 356 -24.58 4.66 10.98
C VAL A 356 -25.64 4.77 9.86
N THR A 357 -25.50 5.74 8.95
CA THR A 357 -26.50 5.98 7.89
C THR A 357 -26.41 5.01 6.70
N GLN A 358 -25.38 4.15 6.61
CA GLN A 358 -25.25 3.18 5.51
C GLN A 358 -25.75 1.79 5.84
N SER A 359 -25.88 1.42 7.13
CA SER A 359 -26.46 0.15 7.56
C SER A 359 -27.99 0.14 7.52
N GLU A 360 -28.65 1.28 7.51
CA GLU A 360 -30.12 1.38 7.48
C GLU A 360 -30.71 1.45 6.06
N GLY A 361 -29.87 1.64 5.03
CA GLY A 361 -30.30 1.72 3.63
C GLY A 361 -30.12 0.45 2.81
N ALA A 362 -29.63 -0.65 3.42
CA ALA A 362 -29.37 -1.94 2.78
C ALA A 362 -30.26 -3.08 3.31
N ALA A 363 -31.40 -2.74 3.91
CA ALA A 363 -32.43 -3.71 4.34
C ALA A 363 -33.61 -3.73 3.37
#